data_c189850717882cbbebbad21f748b9fb5
#
_entry.id   c189850717882cbbebbad21f748b9fb5
#
_cell.length_a   1.000
_cell.length_b   1.000
_cell.length_c   1.000
_cell.angle_alpha   90.00
_cell.angle_beta   90.00
_cell.angle_gamma   90.00
#
_symmetry.space_group_name_H-M   'P 1'
#
loop_
_entity.id
_entity.type
_entity.pdbx_description
1 polymer ?
#
loop_
_entity_poly.entity_id
_entity_poly.type
_entity_poly.pdbx_seq_one_letter_code
_entity_poly.pdbx_strand_id
1 'polypeptide(L)'
;MNVGRILGCGFLGGGLLLTGVMLASAQEHGDKSLAARVQRLEDQEEIRMLLVDYGRSLDARDFVKYASLFAKDGEWSGGFGTAKGPAAIKAMMDKEIGSTPAPRPNSTYHLLTNFAIDVHGDTGTVWSRWAFVVTTKENTPSILYGGHYDDIVVREDGHWKFKKRVARNDIPHLENPAPGR
;
A
#
# COMPACT_ATOMS: atom_id res chain seq x y z
N MET A 1 64.35 -60.83 26.51
CA MET A 1 63.47 -60.75 27.71
C MET A 1 63.00 -59.28 27.78
N ASN A 2 61.74 -59.12 27.96
CA ASN A 2 60.92 -57.92 28.20
C ASN A 2 60.31 -57.15 27.02
N VAL A 3 59.08 -57.36 26.99
CA VAL A 3 58.05 -56.86 26.15
C VAL A 3 57.62 -55.44 26.62
N GLY A 4 57.58 -54.48 25.74
CA GLY A 4 57.00 -53.19 26.00
C GLY A 4 55.69 -52.97 25.21
N ARG A 5 54.57 -52.96 25.91
CA ARG A 5 53.21 -52.62 25.34
C ARG A 5 53.10 -51.13 25.04
N ILE A 6 52.73 -50.82 23.85
CA ILE A 6 52.28 -49.42 23.45
C ILE A 6 50.77 -49.42 23.48
N LEU A 7 50.19 -48.62 24.38
CA LEU A 7 48.77 -48.25 24.38
C LEU A 7 48.51 -47.20 23.33
N GLY A 8 47.66 -47.51 22.35
CA GLY A 8 47.07 -46.53 21.46
C GLY A 8 45.90 -45.87 22.18
N CYS A 9 45.95 -44.53 22.25
CA CYS A 9 44.84 -43.72 22.71
C CYS A 9 44.16 -43.10 21.48
N GLY A 10 42.93 -43.54 21.20
CA GLY A 10 42.15 -43.07 20.10
C GLY A 10 41.58 -41.65 20.36
N PHE A 11 41.79 -40.77 19.41
CA PHE A 11 41.07 -39.49 19.30
C PHE A 11 39.90 -39.66 18.31
N LEU A 12 38.73 -39.95 18.85
CA LEU A 12 37.46 -39.84 18.11
C LEU A 12 36.49 -39.04 18.98
N GLY A 13 36.30 -37.80 18.68
CA GLY A 13 35.34 -36.99 19.44
C GLY A 13 35.31 -35.50 19.14
N GLY A 14 35.52 -35.06 17.89
CA GLY A 14 35.49 -33.63 17.56
C GLY A 14 34.62 -33.19 16.36
N GLY A 15 34.05 -34.16 15.63
CA GLY A 15 33.39 -33.82 14.33
C GLY A 15 31.88 -33.52 14.36
N LEU A 16 31.18 -33.95 15.43
CA LEU A 16 29.69 -33.87 15.42
C LEU A 16 29.11 -32.56 15.93
N LEU A 17 29.86 -31.79 16.73
CA LEU A 17 29.35 -30.52 17.29
C LEU A 17 29.43 -29.33 16.34
N LEU A 18 30.37 -29.31 15.40
CA LEU A 18 30.54 -28.21 14.43
C LEU A 18 29.50 -28.22 13.31
N THR A 19 29.03 -29.40 12.91
CA THR A 19 27.99 -29.51 11.85
C THR A 19 26.61 -29.08 12.33
N GLY A 20 26.27 -29.32 13.60
CA GLY A 20 24.99 -28.90 14.18
C GLY A 20 24.84 -27.39 14.29
N VAL A 21 25.91 -26.66 14.64
CA VAL A 21 25.89 -25.20 14.77
C VAL A 21 25.78 -24.53 13.42
N MET A 22 26.44 -25.04 12.37
CA MET A 22 26.34 -24.53 11.01
C MET A 22 24.95 -24.73 10.39
N LEU A 23 24.31 -25.86 10.63
CA LEU A 23 22.97 -26.15 10.17
C LEU A 23 21.93 -25.27 10.89
N ALA A 24 22.04 -25.07 12.19
CA ALA A 24 21.15 -24.20 12.96
C ALA A 24 21.25 -22.73 12.52
N SER A 25 22.45 -22.21 12.27
CA SER A 25 22.64 -20.85 11.80
C SER A 25 22.12 -20.64 10.37
N ALA A 26 22.25 -21.62 9.49
CA ALA A 26 21.71 -21.55 8.12
C ALA A 26 20.17 -21.58 8.13
N GLN A 27 19.58 -22.40 8.99
CA GLN A 27 18.13 -22.47 9.19
C GLN A 27 17.59 -21.13 9.72
N GLU A 28 18.22 -20.55 10.74
CA GLU A 28 17.81 -19.27 11.33
C GLU A 28 17.90 -18.11 10.34
N HIS A 29 18.93 -18.06 9.47
CA HIS A 29 19.02 -17.08 8.39
C HIS A 29 17.94 -17.27 7.33
N GLY A 30 17.63 -18.53 6.98
CA GLY A 30 16.54 -18.86 6.05
C GLY A 30 15.19 -18.41 6.58
N ASP A 31 14.90 -18.67 7.84
CA ASP A 31 13.63 -18.31 8.49
C ASP A 31 13.46 -16.79 8.61
N LYS A 32 14.52 -16.05 8.97
CA LYS A 32 14.50 -14.57 8.99
C LYS A 32 14.27 -13.98 7.59
N SER A 33 14.88 -14.55 6.56
CA SER A 33 14.67 -14.15 5.17
C SER A 33 13.23 -14.42 4.71
N LEU A 34 12.66 -15.56 5.07
CA LEU A 34 11.27 -15.89 4.76
C LEU A 34 10.29 -14.97 5.48
N ALA A 35 10.49 -14.73 6.79
CA ALA A 35 9.65 -13.80 7.56
C ALA A 35 9.65 -12.39 6.98
N ALA A 36 10.82 -11.87 6.57
CA ALA A 36 10.91 -10.54 5.93
C ALA A 36 10.19 -10.49 4.57
N ARG A 37 10.19 -11.59 3.81
CA ARG A 37 9.46 -11.69 2.54
C ARG A 37 7.96 -11.76 2.76
N VAL A 38 7.51 -12.53 3.75
CA VAL A 38 6.10 -12.61 4.14
C VAL A 38 5.61 -11.24 4.59
N GLN A 39 6.34 -10.56 5.49
CA GLN A 39 5.97 -9.23 5.95
C GLN A 39 5.80 -8.23 4.79
N ARG A 40 6.71 -8.26 3.81
CA ARG A 40 6.59 -7.40 2.63
C ARG A 40 5.32 -7.70 1.81
N LEU A 41 4.95 -8.97 1.68
CA LEU A 41 3.73 -9.36 0.97
C LEU A 41 2.48 -8.92 1.73
N GLU A 42 2.47 -9.05 3.05
CA GLU A 42 1.41 -8.57 3.93
C GLU A 42 1.25 -7.04 3.82
N ASP A 43 2.36 -6.31 3.86
CA ASP A 43 2.38 -4.86 3.68
C ASP A 43 1.82 -4.44 2.32
N GLN A 44 2.23 -5.10 1.25
CA GLN A 44 1.70 -4.82 -0.09
C GLN A 44 0.21 -5.13 -0.20
N GLU A 45 -0.28 -6.17 0.45
CA GLU A 45 -1.70 -6.50 0.46
C GLU A 45 -2.50 -5.50 1.29
N GLU A 46 -2.00 -5.08 2.46
CA GLU A 46 -2.65 -4.04 3.26
C GLU A 46 -2.74 -2.71 2.49
N ILE A 47 -1.67 -2.34 1.76
CA ILE A 47 -1.68 -1.16 0.88
C ILE A 47 -2.69 -1.34 -0.27
N ARG A 48 -2.82 -2.53 -0.88
CA ARG A 48 -3.88 -2.77 -1.87
C ARG A 48 -5.27 -2.58 -1.28
N MET A 49 -5.51 -3.08 -0.08
CA MET A 49 -6.78 -2.89 0.61
C MET A 49 -7.04 -1.43 0.96
N LEU A 50 -6.00 -0.64 1.30
CA LEU A 50 -6.09 0.81 1.46
C LEU A 50 -6.59 1.50 0.16
N LEU A 51 -6.07 1.09 -1.01
CA LEU A 51 -6.52 1.60 -2.31
C LEU A 51 -7.97 1.18 -2.63
N VAL A 52 -8.35 -0.05 -2.32
CA VAL A 52 -9.73 -0.54 -2.47
C VAL A 52 -10.69 0.24 -1.57
N ASP A 53 -10.34 0.43 -0.30
CA ASP A 53 -11.14 1.20 0.65
C ASP A 53 -11.28 2.66 0.23
N TYR A 54 -10.23 3.25 -0.35
CA TYR A 54 -10.29 4.59 -0.94
C TYR A 54 -11.36 4.70 -2.03
N GLY A 55 -11.33 3.82 -3.04
CA GLY A 55 -12.32 3.83 -4.11
C GLY A 55 -13.74 3.59 -3.58
N ARG A 56 -13.91 2.59 -2.70
CA ARG A 56 -15.22 2.25 -2.13
C ARG A 56 -15.82 3.37 -1.29
N SER A 57 -15.03 4.01 -0.43
CA SER A 57 -15.50 5.11 0.41
C SER A 57 -15.80 6.38 -0.42
N LEU A 58 -15.02 6.65 -1.46
CA LEU A 58 -15.26 7.74 -2.42
C LEU A 58 -16.59 7.54 -3.15
N ASP A 59 -16.82 6.35 -3.72
CA ASP A 59 -18.02 6.01 -4.49
C ASP A 59 -19.27 5.97 -3.60
N ALA A 60 -19.14 5.49 -2.37
CA ALA A 60 -20.21 5.52 -1.38
C ALA A 60 -20.47 6.90 -0.77
N ARG A 61 -19.59 7.88 -1.02
CA ARG A 61 -19.56 9.20 -0.39
C ARG A 61 -19.48 9.13 1.14
N ASP A 62 -18.85 8.07 1.65
CA ASP A 62 -18.47 7.94 3.06
C ASP A 62 -17.17 8.70 3.30
N PHE A 63 -17.26 10.03 3.39
CA PHE A 63 -16.10 10.87 3.56
C PHE A 63 -15.53 10.85 4.98
N VAL A 64 -16.21 10.24 5.94
CA VAL A 64 -15.64 9.90 7.24
C VAL A 64 -14.62 8.77 7.09
N LYS A 65 -15.04 7.65 6.49
CA LYS A 65 -14.15 6.52 6.17
C LYS A 65 -13.03 6.94 5.23
N TYR A 66 -13.35 7.66 4.16
CA TYR A 66 -12.38 8.18 3.20
C TYR A 66 -11.25 8.98 3.87
N ALA A 67 -11.60 9.95 4.71
CA ALA A 67 -10.64 10.78 5.41
C ALA A 67 -9.81 9.99 6.42
N SER A 68 -10.37 8.95 7.04
CA SER A 68 -9.65 8.08 7.99
C SER A 68 -8.53 7.27 7.37
N LEU A 69 -8.50 7.15 6.03
CA LEU A 69 -7.44 6.46 5.28
C LEU A 69 -6.17 7.31 5.17
N PHE A 70 -6.22 8.58 5.54
CA PHE A 70 -5.07 9.47 5.54
C PHE A 70 -4.41 9.52 6.92
N ALA A 71 -3.10 9.68 6.94
CA ALA A 71 -2.34 9.94 8.17
C ALA A 71 -2.78 11.26 8.81
N LYS A 72 -2.48 11.47 10.09
CA LYS A 72 -2.85 12.68 10.86
C LYS A 72 -2.45 13.99 10.15
N ASP A 73 -1.31 13.96 9.45
CA ASP A 73 -0.80 15.06 8.63
C ASP A 73 -0.79 14.72 7.13
N GLY A 74 -1.62 13.76 6.72
CA GLY A 74 -1.77 13.31 5.35
C GLY A 74 -2.31 14.42 4.44
N GLU A 75 -1.93 14.37 3.17
CA GLU A 75 -2.30 15.39 2.17
C GLU A 75 -2.98 14.74 0.97
N TRP A 76 -4.08 15.34 0.53
CA TRP A 76 -4.70 15.06 -0.76
C TRP A 76 -4.55 16.28 -1.67
N SER A 77 -4.20 16.07 -2.94
CA SER A 77 -4.04 17.13 -3.93
C SER A 77 -4.55 16.63 -5.29
N GLY A 78 -5.23 17.50 -6.03
CA GLY A 78 -5.79 17.19 -7.34
C GLY A 78 -6.69 18.31 -7.88
N GLY A 79 -7.62 17.98 -8.78
CA GLY A 79 -8.50 18.93 -9.43
C GLY A 79 -9.36 19.80 -8.49
N PHE A 80 -9.58 19.34 -7.25
CA PHE A 80 -10.33 20.10 -6.23
C PHE A 80 -9.44 21.02 -5.38
N GLY A 81 -8.13 21.02 -5.62
CA GLY A 81 -7.15 21.76 -4.83
C GLY A 81 -6.31 20.85 -3.92
N THR A 82 -5.91 21.38 -2.77
CA THR A 82 -5.09 20.65 -1.79
C THR A 82 -5.71 20.77 -0.41
N ALA A 83 -5.78 19.65 0.31
CA ALA A 83 -6.22 19.60 1.69
C ALA A 83 -5.27 18.76 2.54
N LYS A 84 -4.99 19.20 3.78
CA LYS A 84 -4.07 18.55 4.70
C LYS A 84 -4.77 18.16 6.00
N GLY A 85 -4.59 16.91 6.37
CA GLY A 85 -5.21 16.27 7.52
C GLY A 85 -6.64 15.78 7.25
N PRO A 86 -7.08 14.73 7.96
CA PRO A 86 -8.38 14.07 7.70
C PRO A 86 -9.57 15.03 7.73
N ALA A 87 -9.62 15.95 8.67
CA ALA A 87 -10.74 16.89 8.79
C ALA A 87 -10.87 17.82 7.56
N ALA A 88 -9.75 18.38 7.09
CA ALA A 88 -9.75 19.25 5.92
C ALA A 88 -10.06 18.48 4.62
N ILE A 89 -9.53 17.25 4.51
CA ILE A 89 -9.81 16.35 3.36
C ILE A 89 -11.30 16.03 3.32
N LYS A 90 -11.91 15.65 4.45
CA LYS A 90 -13.37 15.42 4.53
C LYS A 90 -14.15 16.64 4.10
N ALA A 91 -13.84 17.81 4.67
CA ALA A 91 -14.55 19.06 4.35
C ALA A 91 -14.45 19.43 2.87
N MET A 92 -13.29 19.21 2.24
CA MET A 92 -13.11 19.42 0.80
C MET A 92 -13.99 18.46 0.00
N MET A 93 -14.04 17.16 0.32
CA MET A 93 -14.88 16.19 -0.39
C MET A 93 -16.37 16.48 -0.20
N ASP A 94 -16.82 16.84 1.00
CA ASP A 94 -18.19 17.28 1.25
C ASP A 94 -18.60 18.47 0.39
N LYS A 95 -17.69 19.44 0.22
CA LYS A 95 -17.93 20.64 -0.56
C LYS A 95 -17.97 20.38 -2.07
N GLU A 96 -16.96 19.65 -2.59
CA GLU A 96 -16.73 19.51 -4.04
C GLU A 96 -17.60 18.40 -4.66
N ILE A 97 -17.87 17.32 -3.91
CA ILE A 97 -18.61 16.16 -4.40
C ILE A 97 -20.02 16.12 -3.78
N GLY A 98 -20.14 16.55 -2.52
CA GLY A 98 -21.37 16.43 -1.72
C GLY A 98 -21.55 15.04 -1.13
N SER A 99 -22.09 14.98 0.07
CA SER A 99 -22.28 13.74 0.84
C SER A 99 -23.57 12.97 0.47
N THR A 100 -24.38 13.48 -0.45
CA THR A 100 -25.59 12.78 -0.90
C THR A 100 -25.17 11.63 -1.84
N PRO A 101 -25.52 10.37 -1.54
CA PRO A 101 -25.23 9.25 -2.43
C PRO A 101 -25.85 9.43 -3.82
N ALA A 102 -25.26 8.79 -4.83
CA ALA A 102 -25.81 8.79 -6.17
C ALA A 102 -27.25 8.27 -6.17
N PRO A 103 -28.15 8.82 -6.99
CA PRO A 103 -29.58 8.43 -7.01
C PRO A 103 -29.83 6.94 -7.29
N ARG A 104 -28.92 6.29 -8.02
CA ARG A 104 -28.88 4.84 -8.21
C ARG A 104 -27.57 4.31 -7.63
N PRO A 105 -27.62 3.36 -6.69
CA PRO A 105 -26.42 2.69 -6.22
C PRO A 105 -25.62 2.11 -7.39
N ASN A 106 -24.30 2.26 -7.37
CA ASN A 106 -23.38 1.74 -8.39
C ASN A 106 -23.61 2.26 -9.83
N SER A 107 -24.30 3.38 -10.00
CA SER A 107 -24.44 4.02 -11.32
C SER A 107 -23.19 4.78 -11.78
N THR A 108 -22.28 5.05 -10.84
CA THR A 108 -20.97 5.63 -11.09
C THR A 108 -19.97 4.99 -10.13
N TYR A 109 -18.73 4.79 -10.58
CA TYR A 109 -17.67 4.26 -9.72
C TYR A 109 -16.29 4.57 -10.26
N HIS A 110 -15.30 4.53 -9.37
CA HIS A 110 -13.90 4.61 -9.73
C HIS A 110 -13.32 3.21 -9.92
N LEU A 111 -12.79 2.94 -11.11
CA LEU A 111 -12.01 1.75 -11.39
C LEU A 111 -10.54 2.06 -11.11
N LEU A 112 -9.97 1.45 -10.08
CA LEU A 112 -8.56 1.56 -9.75
C LEU A 112 -7.81 0.31 -10.22
N THR A 113 -6.65 0.49 -10.85
CA THR A 113 -5.89 -0.62 -11.45
C THR A 113 -4.40 -0.29 -11.58
N ASN A 114 -3.61 -1.24 -12.08
CA ASN A 114 -2.19 -1.10 -12.40
C ASN A 114 -1.35 -0.64 -11.19
N PHE A 115 -1.54 -1.29 -10.03
CA PHE A 115 -0.84 -0.94 -8.81
C PHE A 115 0.64 -1.30 -8.89
N ALA A 116 1.53 -0.29 -8.86
CA ALA A 116 2.95 -0.45 -8.60
C ALA A 116 3.23 -0.01 -7.16
N ILE A 117 3.52 -0.97 -6.28
CA ILE A 117 3.69 -0.74 -4.85
C ILE A 117 5.12 -1.07 -4.46
N ASP A 118 5.83 -0.11 -3.90
CA ASP A 118 7.18 -0.29 -3.36
C ASP A 118 7.22 0.10 -1.89
N VAL A 119 7.73 -0.83 -1.05
CA VAL A 119 7.70 -0.72 0.42
C VAL A 119 9.10 -0.77 0.99
N HIS A 120 9.42 0.20 1.85
CA HIS A 120 10.69 0.34 2.55
C HIS A 120 10.45 0.62 4.04
N GLY A 121 10.44 -0.45 4.86
CA GLY A 121 10.10 -0.34 6.28
C GLY A 121 8.69 0.20 6.46
N ASP A 122 8.53 1.27 7.21
CA ASP A 122 7.24 1.89 7.52
C ASP A 122 6.81 2.99 6.52
N THR A 123 7.45 3.04 5.35
CA THR A 123 7.11 3.97 4.27
C THR A 123 7.02 3.24 2.94
N GLY A 124 6.27 3.80 1.99
CA GLY A 124 6.20 3.25 0.65
C GLY A 124 5.70 4.27 -0.36
N THR A 125 5.84 3.91 -1.62
CA THR A 125 5.27 4.65 -2.75
C THR A 125 4.31 3.76 -3.52
N VAL A 126 3.25 4.37 -4.05
CA VAL A 126 2.30 3.68 -4.91
C VAL A 126 2.03 4.54 -6.13
N TRP A 127 2.12 3.91 -7.29
CA TRP A 127 1.58 4.46 -8.52
C TRP A 127 0.39 3.59 -8.96
N SER A 128 -0.72 4.23 -9.37
CA SER A 128 -1.89 3.49 -9.85
C SER A 128 -2.66 4.28 -10.89
N ARG A 129 -3.41 3.58 -11.76
CA ARG A 129 -4.35 4.22 -12.68
C ARG A 129 -5.75 4.21 -12.11
N TRP A 130 -6.52 5.20 -12.52
CA TRP A 130 -7.94 5.26 -12.22
C TRP A 130 -8.75 5.67 -13.45
N ALA A 131 -10.01 5.23 -13.48
CA ALA A 131 -11.00 5.71 -14.43
C ALA A 131 -12.31 5.95 -13.70
N PHE A 132 -12.98 7.04 -13.99
CA PHE A 132 -14.32 7.32 -13.49
C PHE A 132 -15.35 6.88 -14.53
N VAL A 133 -16.08 5.84 -14.16
CA VAL A 133 -17.10 5.22 -15.00
C VAL A 133 -18.46 5.77 -14.62
N VAL A 134 -19.23 6.17 -15.61
CA VAL A 134 -20.57 6.74 -15.46
C VAL A 134 -21.57 6.01 -16.35
N THR A 135 -22.85 6.08 -16.00
CA THR A 135 -23.93 5.65 -16.87
C THR A 135 -24.38 6.83 -17.75
N THR A 136 -24.39 6.64 -19.07
CA THR A 136 -24.88 7.63 -20.02
C THR A 136 -26.40 7.74 -20.01
N LYS A 137 -26.94 8.73 -20.75
CA LYS A 137 -28.40 8.87 -20.93
C LYS A 137 -29.03 7.67 -21.62
N GLU A 138 -28.28 6.99 -22.48
CA GLU A 138 -28.68 5.78 -23.21
C GLU A 138 -28.53 4.51 -22.35
N ASN A 139 -28.26 4.66 -21.05
CA ASN A 139 -28.05 3.59 -20.08
C ASN A 139 -26.86 2.64 -20.45
N THR A 140 -25.83 3.20 -21.04
CA THR A 140 -24.58 2.49 -21.35
C THR A 140 -23.43 2.98 -20.47
N PRO A 141 -22.41 2.14 -20.15
CA PRO A 141 -21.23 2.59 -19.41
C PRO A 141 -20.36 3.49 -20.30
N SER A 142 -19.79 4.53 -19.69
CA SER A 142 -18.81 5.40 -20.33
C SER A 142 -17.72 5.81 -19.33
N ILE A 143 -16.48 5.93 -19.79
CA ILE A 143 -15.41 6.52 -19.01
C ILE A 143 -15.45 8.03 -19.22
N LEU A 144 -15.75 8.78 -18.15
CA LEU A 144 -15.81 10.24 -18.20
C LEU A 144 -14.44 10.88 -17.99
N TYR A 145 -13.65 10.34 -17.05
CA TYR A 145 -12.31 10.78 -16.73
C TYR A 145 -11.40 9.58 -16.54
N GLY A 146 -10.12 9.75 -16.77
CA GLY A 146 -9.09 8.79 -16.47
C GLY A 146 -7.78 9.48 -16.11
N GLY A 147 -7.00 8.83 -15.27
CA GLY A 147 -5.74 9.38 -14.82
C GLY A 147 -4.90 8.43 -14.00
N HIS A 148 -4.04 9.01 -13.18
CA HIS A 148 -3.21 8.25 -12.26
C HIS A 148 -3.10 8.93 -10.90
N TYR A 149 -2.70 8.14 -9.92
CA TYR A 149 -2.32 8.60 -8.59
C TYR A 149 -0.83 8.40 -8.38
N ASP A 150 -0.20 9.41 -7.78
CA ASP A 150 1.13 9.32 -7.18
C ASP A 150 0.97 9.41 -5.66
N ASP A 151 1.30 8.33 -4.97
CA ASP A 151 1.08 8.22 -3.54
C ASP A 151 2.37 8.01 -2.75
N ILE A 152 2.42 8.61 -1.57
CA ILE A 152 3.32 8.24 -0.48
C ILE A 152 2.45 7.64 0.61
N VAL A 153 2.78 6.45 1.08
CA VAL A 153 2.10 5.76 2.17
C VAL A 153 3.04 5.59 3.36
N VAL A 154 2.47 5.59 4.56
CA VAL A 154 3.21 5.41 5.82
C VAL A 154 2.43 4.48 6.75
N ARG A 155 3.16 3.77 7.61
CA ARG A 155 2.54 3.02 8.71
C ARG A 155 2.34 3.98 9.89
N GLU A 156 1.11 4.18 10.29
CA GLU A 156 0.72 5.00 11.44
C GLU A 156 -0.22 4.19 12.33
N ASP A 157 0.10 4.10 13.62
CA ASP A 157 -0.66 3.32 14.61
C ASP A 157 -0.86 1.85 14.18
N GLY A 158 0.15 1.25 13.52
CA GLY A 158 0.16 -0.14 13.04
C GLY A 158 -0.54 -0.38 11.70
N HIS A 159 -1.09 0.65 11.06
CA HIS A 159 -1.84 0.55 9.80
C HIS A 159 -1.24 1.42 8.69
N TRP A 160 -1.31 0.94 7.45
CA TRP A 160 -0.92 1.73 6.30
C TRP A 160 -1.94 2.83 6.00
N LYS A 161 -1.44 4.05 5.76
CA LYS A 161 -2.23 5.24 5.48
C LYS A 161 -1.60 6.10 4.40
N PHE A 162 -2.41 6.89 3.71
CA PHE A 162 -1.88 7.89 2.78
C PHE A 162 -1.21 9.03 3.55
N LYS A 163 0.08 9.19 3.33
CA LYS A 163 0.83 10.38 3.74
C LYS A 163 0.66 11.51 2.73
N LYS A 164 0.63 11.15 1.45
CA LYS A 164 0.34 12.08 0.36
C LYS A 164 -0.32 11.32 -0.78
N ARG A 165 -1.38 11.87 -1.34
CA ARG A 165 -1.99 11.43 -2.59
C ARG A 165 -2.11 12.59 -3.55
N VAL A 166 -1.58 12.42 -4.77
CA VAL A 166 -1.75 13.36 -5.88
C VAL A 166 -2.61 12.70 -6.94
N ALA A 167 -3.81 13.24 -7.17
CA ALA A 167 -4.72 12.80 -8.21
C ALA A 167 -4.49 13.62 -9.49
N ARG A 168 -4.09 12.97 -10.56
CA ARG A 168 -3.84 13.60 -11.86
C ARG A 168 -4.88 13.14 -12.87
N ASN A 169 -5.42 14.09 -13.65
CA ASN A 169 -6.28 13.82 -14.78
C ASN A 169 -5.43 13.73 -16.05
N ASP A 170 -5.45 12.59 -16.72
CA ASP A 170 -4.74 12.38 -17.99
C ASP A 170 -5.68 12.47 -19.19
N ILE A 171 -6.96 12.07 -19.01
CA ILE A 171 -7.98 11.99 -20.08
C ILE A 171 -9.32 12.47 -19.54
N PRO A 172 -9.98 13.51 -20.18
CA PRO A 172 -9.34 14.46 -21.08
C PRO A 172 -8.20 15.19 -20.38
N HIS A 173 -7.25 15.70 -21.13
CA HIS A 173 -6.15 16.48 -20.57
C HIS A 173 -6.72 17.79 -20.01
N LEU A 174 -7.01 17.79 -18.72
CA LEU A 174 -7.33 19.02 -17.99
C LEU A 174 -6.01 19.58 -17.50
N GLU A 175 -5.76 20.86 -17.73
CA GLU A 175 -4.59 21.51 -17.13
C GLU A 175 -4.68 21.34 -15.61
N ASN A 176 -3.85 20.44 -15.07
CA ASN A 176 -3.73 20.34 -13.62
C ASN A 176 -3.16 21.68 -13.14
N PRO A 177 -3.78 22.37 -12.18
CA PRO A 177 -3.19 23.55 -11.60
C PRO A 177 -1.80 23.15 -11.08
N ALA A 178 -0.78 23.87 -11.54
CA ALA A 178 0.59 23.63 -11.09
C ALA A 178 0.62 23.69 -9.55
N PRO A 179 1.33 22.78 -8.87
CA PRO A 179 1.44 22.82 -7.42
C PRO A 179 2.07 24.16 -7.04
N GLY A 180 1.26 25.03 -6.45
CA GLY A 180 1.63 26.27 -5.77
C GLY A 180 2.58 27.20 -6.55
N ARG A 181 2.04 28.19 -7.27
CA ARG A 181 2.72 29.48 -7.40
C ARG A 181 2.32 30.39 -6.27
#